data_38e43e04fb9fb0b86b4cf8bd3d39e70f
#
_entry.id   38e43e04fb9fb0b86b4cf8bd3d39e70f
#
_cell.length_a   1.000
_cell.length_b   1.000
_cell.length_c   1.000
_cell.angle_alpha   90.00
_cell.angle_beta   90.00
_cell.angle_gamma   90.00
#
_symmetry.space_group_name_H-M   'P 1'
#
loop_
_entity.id
_entity.type
_entity.pdbx_description
1 polymer ?
#
loop_
_entity_poly.entity_id
_entity_poly.type
_entity_poly.pdbx_seq_one_letter_code
_entity_poly.pdbx_strand_id
1 'polypeptide(L)'
;MKKFILIFLIIPFAGFTAFKLIYPSTSNLLEVRPDPWPINLQRVIDRRDTSYALEFRDQQVLSGVVLDTLPFANLQQLRYLEQGLTALKKGHNGDIATYDDYSIKRTEVIKKDSIWYMLRGAGGLTNFQQSEADKLISFIRSL
;
A
#
# COMPACT_ATOMS: atom_id res chain seq x y z
N MET A 1 25.11 -15.69 -72.10
CA MET A 1 24.56 -14.58 -71.27
C MET A 1 23.64 -15.17 -70.24
N LYS A 2 24.06 -15.24 -68.98
CA LYS A 2 23.25 -15.77 -67.91
C LYS A 2 22.48 -14.58 -67.24
N LYS A 3 21.15 -14.59 -67.37
CA LYS A 3 20.28 -13.59 -66.72
C LYS A 3 20.13 -13.96 -65.27
N PHE A 4 20.72 -13.15 -64.42
CA PHE A 4 20.41 -13.23 -62.91
C PHE A 4 19.08 -12.58 -62.71
N ILE A 5 18.10 -13.38 -62.29
CA ILE A 5 16.82 -12.89 -61.76
C ILE A 5 17.04 -12.61 -60.28
N LEU A 6 17.05 -11.31 -59.92
CA LEU A 6 17.10 -10.85 -58.51
C LEU A 6 15.69 -10.92 -57.96
N ILE A 7 15.42 -11.95 -57.16
CA ILE A 7 14.15 -12.06 -56.45
C ILE A 7 14.27 -11.19 -55.19
N PHE A 8 13.62 -10.03 -55.22
CA PHE A 8 13.42 -9.21 -54.05
C PHE A 8 12.40 -9.92 -53.12
N LEU A 9 12.91 -10.51 -52.05
CA LEU A 9 12.08 -11.06 -50.98
C LEU A 9 11.50 -9.87 -50.17
N ILE A 10 10.29 -9.46 -50.49
CA ILE A 10 9.54 -8.51 -49.70
C ILE A 10 9.10 -9.26 -48.46
N ILE A 11 9.84 -9.09 -47.36
CA ILE A 11 9.40 -9.53 -46.04
C ILE A 11 8.31 -8.54 -45.59
N PRO A 12 7.04 -8.98 -45.42
CA PRO A 12 6.05 -8.10 -44.86
C PRO A 12 6.46 -7.85 -43.39
N PHE A 13 6.81 -6.61 -43.09
CA PHE A 13 6.88 -6.12 -41.75
C PHE A 13 5.46 -6.24 -41.17
N ALA A 14 5.09 -7.46 -40.73
CA ALA A 14 3.90 -7.70 -39.94
C ALA A 14 4.05 -6.91 -38.63
N GLY A 15 3.13 -5.98 -38.44
CA GLY A 15 3.12 -4.95 -37.46
C GLY A 15 3.61 -5.40 -36.10
N PHE A 16 4.61 -4.70 -35.62
CA PHE A 16 4.83 -4.59 -34.16
C PHE A 16 3.57 -3.95 -33.57
N THR A 17 2.64 -4.79 -33.16
CA THR A 17 1.61 -4.35 -32.23
C THR A 17 2.38 -3.89 -31.00
N ALA A 18 2.47 -2.58 -30.82
CA ALA A 18 3.02 -2.00 -29.62
C ALA A 18 2.25 -2.59 -28.44
N PHE A 19 2.87 -3.52 -27.73
CA PHE A 19 2.37 -3.97 -26.45
C PHE A 19 2.35 -2.74 -25.55
N LYS A 20 1.19 -2.13 -25.41
CA LYS A 20 0.98 -1.05 -24.47
C LYS A 20 1.17 -1.68 -23.09
N LEU A 21 2.35 -1.48 -22.50
CA LEU A 21 2.61 -1.86 -21.11
C LEU A 21 1.59 -1.08 -20.27
N ILE A 22 0.55 -1.78 -19.85
CA ILE A 22 -0.46 -1.22 -18.95
C ILE A 22 0.17 -1.27 -17.57
N TYR A 23 0.74 -0.15 -17.13
CA TYR A 23 1.19 -0.01 -15.76
C TYR A 23 -0.01 0.08 -14.83
N PRO A 24 0.08 -0.49 -13.62
CA PRO A 24 -0.94 -0.29 -12.59
C PRO A 24 -1.15 1.21 -12.34
N SER A 25 -2.38 1.64 -12.25
CA SER A 25 -2.69 3.02 -11.87
C SER A 25 -2.91 3.08 -10.36
N THR A 26 -2.25 4.05 -9.72
CA THR A 26 -2.37 4.28 -8.28
C THR A 26 -3.07 5.61 -8.04
N SER A 27 -4.02 5.63 -7.14
CA SER A 27 -4.72 6.84 -6.72
C SER A 27 -4.81 6.93 -5.20
N ASN A 28 -4.46 8.09 -4.64
CA ASN A 28 -4.66 8.34 -3.22
C ASN A 28 -6.15 8.39 -2.90
N LEU A 29 -6.57 7.59 -1.92
CA LEU A 29 -7.93 7.59 -1.40
C LEU A 29 -8.05 8.45 -0.14
N LEU A 30 -7.03 8.38 0.72
CA LEU A 30 -7.02 9.07 2.00
C LEU A 30 -5.57 9.43 2.40
N GLU A 31 -5.33 10.70 2.63
CA GLU A 31 -4.14 11.16 3.35
C GLU A 31 -4.44 11.10 4.86
N VAL A 32 -3.82 10.15 5.54
CA VAL A 32 -3.96 9.98 7.00
C VAL A 32 -3.09 11.00 7.72
N ARG A 33 -1.84 11.13 7.26
CA ARG A 33 -0.84 12.07 7.74
C ARG A 33 -0.06 12.66 6.58
N PRO A 34 0.12 13.99 6.50
CA PRO A 34 0.98 14.63 5.50
C PRO A 34 2.47 14.51 5.83
N ASP A 35 3.30 15.05 4.94
CA ASP A 35 4.74 15.22 5.18
C ASP A 35 5.04 15.89 6.54
N PRO A 36 6.20 15.62 7.16
CA PRO A 36 7.35 14.82 6.68
C PRO A 36 7.27 13.31 6.97
N TRP A 37 6.19 12.82 7.54
CA TRP A 37 5.97 11.41 7.89
C TRP A 37 4.67 10.90 7.27
N PRO A 38 4.58 10.85 5.93
CA PRO A 38 3.32 10.58 5.26
C PRO A 38 2.79 9.18 5.60
N ILE A 39 1.47 9.11 5.67
CA ILE A 39 0.71 7.85 5.68
C ILE A 39 -0.47 8.06 4.74
N ASN A 40 -0.51 7.31 3.65
CA ASN A 40 -1.52 7.42 2.61
C ASN A 40 -2.17 6.07 2.34
N LEU A 41 -3.50 6.04 2.31
CA LEU A 41 -4.22 4.89 1.79
C LEU A 41 -4.45 5.08 0.29
N GLN A 42 -4.02 4.11 -0.48
CA GLN A 42 -4.05 4.14 -1.95
C GLN A 42 -4.93 3.02 -2.48
N ARG A 43 -5.52 3.26 -3.66
CA ARG A 43 -6.13 2.24 -4.49
C ARG A 43 -5.22 1.99 -5.69
N VAL A 44 -4.96 0.73 -5.95
CA VAL A 44 -4.15 0.27 -7.08
C VAL A 44 -5.05 -0.52 -8.02
N ILE A 45 -5.13 -0.09 -9.28
CA ILE A 45 -5.88 -0.78 -10.32
C ILE A 45 -4.88 -1.35 -11.31
N ASP A 46 -4.85 -2.67 -11.40
CA ASP A 46 -4.09 -3.40 -12.42
C ASP A 46 -5.06 -4.15 -13.32
N ARG A 47 -5.20 -3.67 -14.56
CA ARG A 47 -6.16 -4.19 -15.55
C ARG A 47 -7.60 -4.13 -15.02
N ARG A 48 -8.12 -5.25 -14.47
CA ARG A 48 -9.48 -5.36 -13.92
C ARG A 48 -9.49 -5.56 -12.41
N ASP A 49 -8.33 -5.79 -11.84
CA ASP A 49 -8.20 -6.08 -10.41
C ASP A 49 -7.99 -4.78 -9.62
N THR A 50 -8.70 -4.67 -8.52
CA THR A 50 -8.56 -3.57 -7.58
C THR A 50 -7.97 -4.08 -6.29
N SER A 51 -6.82 -3.54 -5.92
CA SER A 51 -6.16 -3.76 -4.65
C SER A 51 -5.96 -2.43 -3.92
N TYR A 52 -5.48 -2.51 -2.69
CA TYR A 52 -5.23 -1.36 -1.85
C TYR A 52 -3.82 -1.42 -1.29
N ALA A 53 -3.29 -0.28 -0.89
CA ALA A 53 -1.99 -0.20 -0.25
C ALA A 53 -1.98 0.92 0.78
N LEU A 54 -1.34 0.67 1.92
CA LEU A 54 -1.00 1.70 2.87
C LEU A 54 0.48 2.06 2.65
N GLU A 55 0.70 3.24 2.06
CA GLU A 55 2.04 3.81 1.88
C GLU A 55 2.41 4.61 3.12
N PHE A 56 3.61 4.44 3.62
CA PHE A 56 4.11 5.17 4.78
C PHE A 56 5.63 5.33 4.73
N ARG A 57 6.13 6.31 5.48
CA ARG A 57 7.56 6.42 5.71
C ARG A 57 8.00 5.38 6.73
N ASP A 58 8.99 4.55 6.35
CA ASP A 58 9.58 3.57 7.26
C ASP A 58 10.38 4.27 8.36
N GLN A 59 9.97 4.04 9.61
CA GLN A 59 10.58 4.64 10.79
C GLN A 59 11.84 3.91 11.27
N GLN A 60 12.17 2.76 10.70
CA GLN A 60 13.40 2.04 10.99
C GLN A 60 14.61 2.65 10.25
N VAL A 61 14.35 3.40 9.18
CA VAL A 61 15.41 4.04 8.39
C VAL A 61 15.72 5.42 8.96
N LEU A 62 16.86 5.54 9.65
CA LEU A 62 17.29 6.77 10.32
C LEU A 62 17.85 7.81 9.35
N SER A 63 18.36 7.39 8.19
CA SER A 63 18.95 8.27 7.19
C SER A 63 18.16 8.24 5.90
N GLY A 64 17.67 9.41 5.48
CA GLY A 64 16.89 9.54 4.25
C GLY A 64 15.38 9.32 4.45
N VAL A 65 14.65 9.41 3.34
CA VAL A 65 13.21 9.11 3.28
C VAL A 65 13.03 7.84 2.48
N VAL A 66 12.67 6.76 3.16
CA VAL A 66 12.27 5.50 2.51
C VAL A 66 10.78 5.35 2.71
N LEU A 67 10.04 5.35 1.61
CA LEU A 67 8.62 5.00 1.61
C LEU A 67 8.51 3.48 1.47
N ASP A 68 7.69 2.91 2.31
CA ASP A 68 7.32 1.50 2.26
C ASP A 68 5.82 1.37 2.04
N THR A 69 5.39 0.19 1.65
CA THR A 69 4.01 -0.08 1.25
C THR A 69 3.55 -1.40 1.83
N LEU A 70 2.45 -1.36 2.58
CA LEU A 70 1.74 -2.56 3.01
C LEU A 70 0.59 -2.83 2.03
N PRO A 71 0.66 -3.90 1.20
CA PRO A 71 -0.35 -4.22 0.22
C PRO A 71 -1.54 -4.97 0.84
N PHE A 72 -2.74 -4.76 0.27
CA PHE A 72 -3.96 -5.50 0.55
C PHE A 72 -4.55 -5.95 -0.79
N ALA A 73 -4.63 -7.24 -1.03
CA ALA A 73 -5.06 -7.80 -2.33
C ALA A 73 -6.49 -7.41 -2.71
N ASN A 74 -7.33 -7.10 -1.74
CA ASN A 74 -8.73 -6.73 -1.95
C ASN A 74 -9.30 -5.96 -0.75
N LEU A 75 -10.55 -5.49 -0.88
CA LEU A 75 -11.24 -4.76 0.18
C LEU A 75 -11.40 -5.58 1.48
N GLN A 76 -11.54 -6.90 1.37
CA GLN A 76 -11.69 -7.75 2.57
C GLN A 76 -10.41 -7.75 3.41
N GLN A 77 -9.24 -7.84 2.79
CA GLN A 77 -7.96 -7.74 3.51
C GLN A 77 -7.77 -6.35 4.14
N LEU A 78 -8.17 -5.29 3.44
CA LEU A 78 -8.15 -3.95 4.01
C LEU A 78 -9.10 -3.82 5.22
N ARG A 79 -10.25 -4.48 5.20
CA ARG A 79 -11.18 -4.53 6.34
C ARG A 79 -10.60 -5.25 7.56
N TYR A 80 -9.67 -6.20 7.38
CA TYR A 80 -8.96 -6.78 8.52
C TYR A 80 -8.09 -5.76 9.25
N LEU A 81 -7.48 -4.82 8.55
CA LEU A 81 -6.79 -3.69 9.19
C LEU A 81 -7.76 -2.86 10.04
N GLU A 82 -8.93 -2.52 9.52
CA GLU A 82 -9.97 -1.79 10.25
C GLU A 82 -10.44 -2.55 11.49
N GLN A 83 -10.71 -3.85 11.37
CA GLN A 83 -11.12 -4.70 12.48
C GLN A 83 -10.06 -4.79 13.57
N GLY A 84 -8.79 -4.95 13.19
CA GLY A 84 -7.66 -4.98 14.11
C GLY A 84 -7.51 -3.68 14.89
N LEU A 85 -7.55 -2.55 14.20
CA LEU A 85 -7.51 -1.24 14.85
C LEU A 85 -8.71 -1.02 15.79
N THR A 86 -9.91 -1.43 15.35
CA THR A 86 -11.13 -1.33 16.16
C THR A 86 -11.07 -2.20 17.43
N ALA A 87 -10.53 -3.41 17.32
CA ALA A 87 -10.35 -4.31 18.47
C ALA A 87 -9.32 -3.74 19.44
N LEU A 88 -8.17 -3.29 18.96
CA LEU A 88 -7.10 -2.72 19.76
C LEU A 88 -7.50 -1.39 20.43
N LYS A 89 -8.42 -0.63 19.84
CA LYS A 89 -8.96 0.59 20.44
C LYS A 89 -9.64 0.32 21.78
N LYS A 90 -10.26 -0.85 21.94
CA LYS A 90 -10.91 -1.31 23.17
C LYS A 90 -10.00 -2.15 24.07
N GLY A 91 -8.79 -2.45 23.58
CA GLY A 91 -7.82 -3.31 24.25
C GLY A 91 -7.00 -2.59 25.33
N HIS A 92 -5.94 -3.27 25.78
CA HIS A 92 -5.03 -2.79 26.80
C HIS A 92 -3.67 -2.45 26.21
N ASN A 93 -2.84 -1.75 26.99
CA ASN A 93 -1.46 -1.46 26.60
C ASN A 93 -0.69 -2.75 26.32
N GLY A 94 -0.06 -2.82 25.16
CA GLY A 94 0.72 -3.98 24.73
C GLY A 94 -0.05 -5.02 23.92
N ASP A 95 -1.37 -4.91 23.80
CA ASP A 95 -2.16 -5.82 22.97
C ASP A 95 -1.70 -5.79 21.52
N ILE A 96 -1.74 -6.94 20.85
CA ILE A 96 -1.28 -7.13 19.48
C ILE A 96 -2.36 -7.84 18.67
N ALA A 97 -2.67 -7.29 17.50
CA ALA A 97 -3.40 -7.98 16.43
C ALA A 97 -2.40 -8.42 15.36
N THR A 98 -2.39 -9.70 15.04
CA THR A 98 -1.46 -10.30 14.07
C THR A 98 -2.22 -10.87 12.89
N TYR A 99 -1.71 -10.58 11.68
CA TYR A 99 -2.18 -11.06 10.39
C TYR A 99 -0.99 -11.67 9.64
N ASP A 100 -1.24 -12.34 8.52
CA ASP A 100 -0.20 -13.06 7.79
C ASP A 100 0.98 -12.16 7.38
N ASP A 101 0.68 -10.94 6.93
CA ASP A 101 1.69 -10.03 6.37
C ASP A 101 2.07 -8.87 7.29
N TYR A 102 1.35 -8.69 8.41
CA TYR A 102 1.60 -7.57 9.32
C TYR A 102 1.06 -7.80 10.72
N SER A 103 1.52 -6.98 11.64
CA SER A 103 1.00 -6.90 13.01
C SER A 103 0.76 -5.45 13.44
N ILE A 104 -0.19 -5.25 14.33
CA ILE A 104 -0.49 -3.96 14.93
C ILE A 104 -0.38 -4.12 16.44
N LYS A 105 0.42 -3.27 17.09
CA LYS A 105 0.56 -3.24 18.54
C LYS A 105 0.02 -1.92 19.09
N ARG A 106 -0.84 -2.01 20.10
CA ARG A 106 -1.26 -0.84 20.88
C ARG A 106 -0.19 -0.47 21.91
N THR A 107 0.11 0.82 22.02
CA THR A 107 1.04 1.36 23.00
C THR A 107 0.44 2.61 23.64
N GLU A 108 0.41 2.65 24.95
CA GLU A 108 -0.02 3.82 25.73
C GLU A 108 1.19 4.59 26.23
N VAL A 109 1.24 5.89 25.95
CA VAL A 109 2.29 6.78 26.45
C VAL A 109 1.76 7.55 27.64
N ILE A 110 2.00 7.03 28.85
CA ILE A 110 1.44 7.51 30.11
C ILE A 110 1.67 9.02 30.35
N LYS A 111 2.86 9.53 30.05
CA LYS A 111 3.19 10.96 30.24
C LYS A 111 2.41 11.92 29.35
N LYS A 112 1.81 11.44 28.25
CA LYS A 112 1.10 12.26 27.25
C LYS A 112 -0.38 11.91 27.15
N ASP A 113 -0.84 10.94 27.93
CA ASP A 113 -2.19 10.39 27.82
C ASP A 113 -2.60 10.10 26.38
N SER A 114 -1.67 9.49 25.64
CA SER A 114 -1.83 9.27 24.20
C SER A 114 -1.69 7.80 23.85
N ILE A 115 -2.58 7.33 22.97
CA ILE A 115 -2.58 5.98 22.45
C ILE A 115 -1.96 5.99 21.05
N TRP A 116 -1.03 5.07 20.84
CA TRP A 116 -0.34 4.86 19.58
C TRP A 116 -0.53 3.43 19.10
N TYR A 117 -0.59 3.26 17.81
CA TYR A 117 -0.62 1.95 17.14
C TYR A 117 0.63 1.81 16.31
N MET A 118 1.44 0.82 16.61
CA MET A 118 2.62 0.47 15.84
C MET A 118 2.23 -0.58 14.80
N LEU A 119 2.30 -0.23 13.54
CA LEU A 119 2.11 -1.15 12.42
C LEU A 119 3.47 -1.63 11.95
N ARG A 120 3.65 -2.94 11.91
CA ARG A 120 4.84 -3.58 11.36
C ARG A 120 4.43 -4.52 10.24
N GLY A 121 4.87 -4.24 9.01
CA GLY A 121 4.77 -5.11 7.84
C GLY A 121 6.09 -5.79 7.52
N ALA A 122 6.13 -6.57 6.44
CA ALA A 122 7.33 -7.28 5.99
C ALA A 122 8.48 -6.35 5.59
N GLY A 123 8.18 -5.15 5.09
CA GLY A 123 9.17 -4.18 4.61
C GLY A 123 9.48 -3.06 5.58
N GLY A 124 8.62 -2.75 6.56
CA GLY A 124 8.82 -1.56 7.35
C GLY A 124 7.94 -1.42 8.58
N LEU A 125 8.12 -0.29 9.25
CA LEU A 125 7.41 0.05 10.48
C LEU A 125 6.93 1.50 10.45
N THR A 126 5.68 1.71 10.87
CA THR A 126 5.13 3.04 11.13
C THR A 126 4.29 3.06 12.38
N ASN A 127 4.01 4.27 12.87
CA ASN A 127 3.14 4.48 14.04
C ASN A 127 2.03 5.46 13.66
N PHE A 128 0.81 5.22 14.14
CA PHE A 128 -0.26 6.21 14.11
C PHE A 128 -0.80 6.53 15.50
N GLN A 129 -1.24 7.76 15.65
CA GLN A 129 -1.98 8.20 16.81
C GLN A 129 -3.44 7.69 16.76
N GLN A 130 -4.12 7.74 17.89
CA GLN A 130 -5.54 7.36 17.99
C GLN A 130 -6.41 8.08 16.95
N SER A 131 -6.22 9.38 16.75
CA SER A 131 -6.99 10.18 15.78
C SER A 131 -6.77 9.76 14.34
N GLU A 132 -5.55 9.34 14.00
CA GLU A 132 -5.20 8.84 12.66
C GLU A 132 -5.79 7.44 12.42
N ALA A 133 -5.76 6.59 13.44
CA ALA A 133 -6.43 5.29 13.41
C ALA A 133 -7.95 5.46 13.23
N ASP A 134 -8.57 6.41 13.92
CA ASP A 134 -10.00 6.71 13.79
C ASP A 134 -10.36 7.20 12.38
N LYS A 135 -9.48 8.00 11.77
CA LYS A 135 -9.63 8.47 10.40
C LYS A 135 -9.59 7.30 9.40
N LEU A 136 -8.62 6.39 9.56
CA LEU A 136 -8.52 5.16 8.75
C LEU A 136 -9.76 4.28 8.92
N ILE A 137 -10.14 3.97 10.15
CA ILE A 137 -11.32 3.14 10.48
C ILE A 137 -12.57 3.70 9.79
N SER A 138 -12.84 4.99 9.97
CA SER A 138 -14.02 5.65 9.41
C SER A 138 -14.03 5.61 7.89
N PHE A 139 -12.88 5.83 7.26
CA PHE A 139 -12.77 5.80 5.80
C PHE A 139 -12.95 4.39 5.25
N ILE A 140 -12.27 3.38 5.82
CA ILE A 140 -12.38 1.99 5.34
C ILE A 140 -13.82 1.46 5.48
N ARG A 141 -14.55 1.87 6.50
CA ARG A 141 -15.98 1.53 6.66
C ARG A 141 -16.87 2.14 5.58
N SER A 142 -16.48 3.26 5.02
CA SER A 142 -17.24 3.94 3.96
C SER A 142 -17.01 3.35 2.57
N LEU A 143 -15.98 2.50 2.39
CA LEU A 143 -15.73 1.77 1.14
C LEU A 143 -16.64 0.55 1.01
#